data_d9bc0e6f26bd265f20434d8abc6a7bac
#
_entry.id   d9bc0e6f26bd265f20434d8abc6a7bac
#
_cell.length_a   1.000
_cell.length_b   1.000
_cell.length_c   1.000
_cell.angle_alpha   90.00
_cell.angle_beta   90.00
_cell.angle_gamma   90.00
#
_symmetry.space_group_name_H-M   'P 1'
#
loop_
_entity.id
_entity.type
_entity.pdbx_description
1 polymer ?
#
loop_
_entity_poly.entity_id
_entity_poly.type
_entity_poly.pdbx_seq_one_letter_code
_entity_poly.pdbx_strand_id
1 'polypeptide(L)'
;MENKYSIILGNLGNTCDRFCKSYKTNPSSERMLELAAENMPYIGGVELVGTWDIRPDNAKEMKKRLDGYGLECASIIPDTFGDSDYGKGSVSSIDPAVRRKALDYLRSMCEVALQVDCRIVNLWMAQDGYDYLLTADYDREREWMTEAIRALASEFPSLKIALEYKPKEPRNFSYHARMADTILAAQETGCRNVGVTIDTGHGFVGGENVAESIVLAKRAGDRLFHMHFNDNHGCWDDDMIVSSVHMTTYIEMMFWLRKTGYDGWLSMDQYPYREDAIGAISESLHWIKKYETIVDERYDEIERLIGLNLSLIHISEPTRQ
;
A
#
# COMPACT_ATOMS: atom_id res chain seq x y z
N MET A 1 6.90 7.09 -19.44
CA MET A 1 6.91 5.69 -18.92
C MET A 1 5.49 5.20 -18.93
N GLU A 2 5.27 3.97 -19.34
CA GLU A 2 3.94 3.37 -19.23
C GLU A 2 3.79 2.91 -17.79
N ASN A 3 2.93 3.58 -17.04
CA ASN A 3 2.70 3.25 -15.64
C ASN A 3 1.87 1.96 -15.52
N LYS A 4 2.16 1.17 -14.50
CA LYS A 4 1.46 -0.07 -14.20
C LYS A 4 0.36 0.19 -13.18
N TYR A 5 -0.89 -0.14 -13.53
CA TYR A 5 -2.03 0.00 -12.62
C TYR A 5 -2.44 -1.34 -12.06
N SER A 6 -2.74 -1.37 -10.78
CA SER A 6 -3.25 -2.55 -10.07
C SER A 6 -4.33 -2.18 -9.07
N ILE A 7 -4.99 -3.19 -8.52
CA ILE A 7 -5.98 -3.07 -7.46
C ILE A 7 -5.73 -4.14 -6.40
N ILE A 8 -6.09 -3.88 -5.15
CA ILE A 8 -6.25 -4.95 -4.17
C ILE A 8 -7.53 -5.71 -4.54
N LEU A 9 -7.43 -7.02 -4.71
CA LEU A 9 -8.54 -7.84 -5.20
C LEU A 9 -9.76 -7.77 -4.27
N GLY A 10 -9.53 -7.71 -2.97
CA GLY A 10 -10.56 -7.57 -1.95
C GLY A 10 -11.43 -6.33 -2.07
N ASN A 11 -10.98 -5.28 -2.78
CA ASN A 11 -11.78 -4.08 -3.05
C ASN A 11 -13.09 -4.37 -3.78
N LEU A 12 -13.14 -5.46 -4.54
CA LEU A 12 -14.32 -5.89 -5.29
C LEU A 12 -15.36 -6.62 -4.45
N GLY A 13 -15.04 -7.01 -3.22
CA GLY A 13 -15.95 -7.85 -2.45
C GLY A 13 -15.89 -7.74 -0.94
N ASN A 14 -14.73 -7.44 -0.37
CA ASN A 14 -14.60 -7.34 1.08
C ASN A 14 -15.14 -6.00 1.59
N THR A 15 -16.35 -6.01 2.15
CA THR A 15 -17.10 -4.81 2.53
C THR A 15 -17.57 -4.85 3.98
N CYS A 16 -16.72 -5.31 4.89
CA CYS A 16 -17.00 -5.34 6.32
C CYS A 16 -16.27 -4.21 7.06
N ASP A 17 -16.85 -3.78 8.17
CA ASP A 17 -16.23 -2.91 9.14
C ASP A 17 -16.57 -3.37 10.57
N ARG A 18 -16.22 -2.58 11.59
CA ARG A 18 -16.55 -2.91 12.98
C ARG A 18 -18.04 -2.84 13.31
N PHE A 19 -18.89 -2.31 12.41
CA PHE A 19 -20.33 -2.17 12.62
C PHE A 19 -21.13 -3.20 11.83
N CYS A 20 -20.67 -3.58 10.64
CA CYS A 20 -21.35 -4.47 9.76
C CYS A 20 -20.42 -5.55 9.21
N LYS A 21 -20.84 -6.81 9.31
CA LYS A 21 -20.03 -7.94 8.83
C LYS A 21 -19.93 -7.98 7.29
N SER A 22 -20.92 -7.47 6.61
CA SER A 22 -20.92 -7.33 5.16
C SER A 22 -22.02 -6.36 4.72
N TYR A 23 -21.65 -5.37 3.95
CA TYR A 23 -22.58 -4.44 3.30
C TYR A 23 -23.11 -4.99 1.98
N LYS A 24 -22.42 -5.93 1.36
CA LYS A 24 -22.73 -6.53 0.07
C LYS A 24 -22.47 -8.03 0.13
N THR A 25 -22.93 -8.77 -0.89
CA THR A 25 -22.52 -10.16 -1.08
C THR A 25 -21.07 -10.18 -1.51
N ASN A 26 -20.21 -10.85 -0.73
CA ASN A 26 -18.80 -11.01 -1.08
C ASN A 26 -18.67 -12.10 -2.14
N PRO A 27 -18.18 -11.79 -3.35
CA PRO A 27 -17.82 -12.80 -4.33
C PRO A 27 -16.60 -13.60 -3.85
N SER A 28 -16.39 -14.79 -4.43
CA SER A 28 -15.12 -15.49 -4.23
C SER A 28 -13.97 -14.74 -4.91
N SER A 29 -12.73 -15.00 -4.49
CA SER A 29 -11.55 -14.38 -5.11
C SER A 29 -11.47 -14.68 -6.62
N GLU A 30 -11.90 -15.90 -7.05
CA GLU A 30 -11.97 -16.23 -8.46
C GLU A 30 -12.97 -15.33 -9.21
N ARG A 31 -14.16 -15.08 -8.60
CA ARG A 31 -15.15 -14.20 -9.22
C ARG A 31 -14.72 -12.74 -9.22
N MET A 32 -14.03 -12.29 -8.18
CA MET A 32 -13.44 -10.94 -8.16
C MET A 32 -12.39 -10.77 -9.26
N LEU A 33 -11.55 -11.80 -9.48
CA LEU A 33 -10.56 -11.78 -10.55
C LEU A 33 -11.18 -11.73 -11.95
N GLU A 34 -12.27 -12.48 -12.17
CA GLU A 34 -13.06 -12.40 -13.40
C GLU A 34 -13.62 -10.99 -13.60
N LEU A 35 -14.25 -10.43 -12.56
CA LEU A 35 -14.81 -9.07 -12.61
C LEU A 35 -13.75 -8.01 -12.93
N ALA A 36 -12.56 -8.12 -12.34
CA ALA A 36 -11.44 -7.24 -12.62
C ALA A 36 -11.02 -7.34 -14.10
N ALA A 37 -10.83 -8.56 -14.62
CA ALA A 37 -10.42 -8.79 -15.99
C ALA A 37 -11.48 -8.36 -17.03
N GLU A 38 -12.76 -8.58 -16.73
CA GLU A 38 -13.88 -8.23 -17.63
C GLU A 38 -14.16 -6.73 -17.71
N ASN A 39 -13.97 -6.00 -16.60
CA ASN A 39 -14.48 -4.64 -16.47
C ASN A 39 -13.40 -3.56 -16.34
N MET A 40 -12.15 -3.95 -16.11
CA MET A 40 -11.03 -3.02 -15.86
C MET A 40 -9.89 -3.23 -16.85
N PRO A 41 -10.06 -2.89 -18.15
CA PRO A 41 -9.06 -3.17 -19.18
C PRO A 41 -7.73 -2.42 -19.01
N TYR A 42 -7.68 -1.52 -18.04
CA TYR A 42 -6.49 -0.68 -17.79
C TYR A 42 -5.57 -1.24 -16.70
N ILE A 43 -6.04 -2.22 -15.89
CA ILE A 43 -5.16 -2.81 -14.89
C ILE A 43 -4.27 -3.86 -15.53
N GLY A 44 -2.99 -3.87 -15.13
CA GLY A 44 -2.02 -4.91 -15.50
C GLY A 44 -1.82 -5.95 -14.40
N GLY A 45 -2.36 -5.71 -13.21
CA GLY A 45 -2.16 -6.61 -12.08
C GLY A 45 -3.16 -6.46 -10.96
N VAL A 46 -3.07 -7.40 -10.02
CA VAL A 46 -3.84 -7.39 -8.79
C VAL A 46 -2.93 -7.68 -7.60
N GLU A 47 -3.30 -7.20 -6.43
CA GLU A 47 -2.70 -7.58 -5.16
C GLU A 47 -3.57 -8.61 -4.46
N LEU A 48 -2.93 -9.56 -3.81
CA LEU A 48 -3.60 -10.69 -3.19
C LEU A 48 -3.30 -10.73 -1.69
N VAL A 49 -4.38 -10.74 -0.90
CA VAL A 49 -4.28 -10.82 0.56
C VAL A 49 -4.17 -12.29 0.98
N GLY A 50 -3.18 -12.58 1.80
CA GLY A 50 -3.04 -13.89 2.43
C GLY A 50 -4.28 -14.23 3.26
N THR A 51 -4.65 -15.49 3.36
CA THR A 51 -5.88 -16.03 3.97
C THR A 51 -7.17 -15.71 3.20
N TRP A 52 -7.30 -14.54 2.59
CA TRP A 52 -8.50 -14.16 1.82
C TRP A 52 -8.46 -14.75 0.40
N ASP A 53 -7.40 -14.40 -0.34
CA ASP A 53 -7.28 -14.69 -1.77
C ASP A 53 -6.29 -15.81 -2.04
N ILE A 54 -5.17 -15.81 -1.33
CA ILE A 54 -4.05 -16.67 -1.65
C ILE A 54 -3.45 -17.36 -0.41
N ARG A 55 -3.10 -18.61 -0.57
CA ARG A 55 -2.48 -19.48 0.43
C ARG A 55 -1.53 -20.46 -0.26
N PRO A 56 -0.63 -21.13 0.48
CA PRO A 56 0.27 -22.12 -0.11
C PRO A 56 -0.43 -23.23 -0.92
N ASP A 57 -1.64 -23.61 -0.51
CA ASP A 57 -2.40 -24.69 -1.15
C ASP A 57 -3.09 -24.29 -2.46
N ASN A 58 -3.38 -22.98 -2.67
CA ASN A 58 -4.04 -22.50 -3.89
C ASN A 58 -3.14 -21.64 -4.81
N ALA A 59 -1.89 -21.35 -4.40
CA ALA A 59 -1.00 -20.44 -5.12
C ALA A 59 -0.80 -20.80 -6.61
N LYS A 60 -0.63 -22.08 -6.92
CA LYS A 60 -0.47 -22.56 -8.30
C LYS A 60 -1.72 -22.34 -9.15
N GLU A 61 -2.90 -22.56 -8.58
CA GLU A 61 -4.16 -22.34 -9.28
C GLU A 61 -4.40 -20.85 -9.49
N MET A 62 -4.10 -20.02 -8.49
CA MET A 62 -4.19 -18.57 -8.62
C MET A 62 -3.24 -18.05 -9.70
N LYS A 63 -1.98 -18.50 -9.73
CA LYS A 63 -1.03 -18.16 -10.81
C LYS A 63 -1.58 -18.47 -12.18
N LYS A 64 -2.12 -19.67 -12.36
CA LYS A 64 -2.72 -20.09 -13.63
C LYS A 64 -3.90 -19.20 -14.06
N ARG A 65 -4.72 -18.74 -13.11
CA ARG A 65 -5.83 -17.82 -13.38
C ARG A 65 -5.33 -16.45 -13.78
N LEU A 66 -4.35 -15.89 -13.04
CA LEU A 66 -3.71 -14.63 -13.39
C LEU A 66 -3.15 -14.68 -14.82
N ASP A 67 -2.39 -15.71 -15.16
CA ASP A 67 -1.85 -15.90 -16.50
C ASP A 67 -2.96 -16.00 -17.57
N GLY A 68 -4.06 -16.67 -17.23
CA GLY A 68 -5.21 -16.82 -18.13
C GLY A 68 -5.90 -15.49 -18.45
N TYR A 69 -5.86 -14.52 -17.54
CA TYR A 69 -6.38 -13.19 -17.74
C TYR A 69 -5.33 -12.16 -18.19
N GLY A 70 -4.06 -12.55 -18.27
CA GLY A 70 -2.97 -11.63 -18.59
C GLY A 70 -2.67 -10.63 -17.47
N LEU A 71 -2.96 -10.98 -16.23
CA LEU A 71 -2.72 -10.15 -15.05
C LEU A 71 -1.48 -10.60 -14.29
N GLU A 72 -0.70 -9.65 -13.79
CA GLU A 72 0.43 -9.92 -12.88
C GLU A 72 -0.03 -9.89 -11.42
N CYS A 73 0.67 -10.60 -10.53
CA CYS A 73 0.56 -10.39 -9.09
C CYS A 73 1.43 -9.18 -8.72
N ALA A 74 0.81 -8.04 -8.43
CA ALA A 74 1.51 -6.78 -8.14
C ALA A 74 2.18 -6.82 -6.76
N SER A 75 1.49 -7.32 -5.75
CA SER A 75 2.03 -7.61 -4.41
C SER A 75 1.28 -8.76 -3.73
N ILE A 76 1.94 -9.37 -2.74
CA ILE A 76 1.30 -10.22 -1.73
C ILE A 76 1.21 -9.43 -0.43
N ILE A 77 0.03 -9.40 0.18
CA ILE A 77 -0.23 -8.75 1.46
C ILE A 77 -0.48 -9.85 2.52
N PRO A 78 0.50 -10.22 3.35
CA PRO A 78 0.30 -11.19 4.41
C PRO A 78 -0.71 -10.70 5.44
N ASP A 79 -1.71 -11.54 5.76
CA ASP A 79 -2.73 -11.23 6.77
C ASP A 79 -2.21 -11.50 8.18
N THR A 80 -1.47 -10.54 8.75
CA THR A 80 -1.08 -10.52 10.16
C THR A 80 -2.01 -9.64 11.01
N PHE A 81 -3.14 -9.23 10.46
CA PHE A 81 -4.09 -8.31 11.08
C PHE A 81 -5.45 -8.95 11.39
N GLY A 82 -5.88 -9.98 10.65
CA GLY A 82 -7.20 -10.61 10.78
C GLY A 82 -7.29 -11.72 11.82
N ASP A 83 -6.17 -12.34 12.23
CA ASP A 83 -6.17 -13.42 13.23
C ASP A 83 -6.11 -12.83 14.65
N SER A 84 -7.03 -13.28 15.51
CA SER A 84 -7.11 -12.86 16.92
C SER A 84 -5.86 -13.16 17.74
N ASP A 85 -5.06 -14.16 17.35
CA ASP A 85 -3.79 -14.48 18.00
C ASP A 85 -2.79 -13.31 17.92
N TYR A 86 -2.90 -12.47 16.89
CA TYR A 86 -2.07 -11.29 16.71
C TYR A 86 -2.60 -10.03 17.41
N GLY A 87 -3.72 -10.09 18.09
CA GLY A 87 -4.39 -8.94 18.70
C GLY A 87 -3.56 -8.13 19.73
N LYS A 88 -2.40 -8.67 20.16
CA LYS A 88 -1.40 -7.96 21.00
C LYS A 88 -0.03 -7.87 20.35
N GLY A 89 0.01 -7.73 19.04
CA GLY A 89 1.21 -7.75 18.24
C GLY A 89 1.40 -9.08 17.51
N SER A 90 1.92 -9.02 16.30
CA SER A 90 2.36 -10.17 15.51
C SER A 90 3.83 -10.47 15.80
N VAL A 91 4.75 -9.88 15.07
CA VAL A 91 6.19 -10.03 15.31
C VAL A 91 6.71 -9.18 16.47
N SER A 92 5.94 -8.19 16.95
CA SER A 92 6.25 -7.42 18.16
C SER A 92 5.68 -8.05 19.44
N SER A 93 4.89 -9.11 19.34
CA SER A 93 4.21 -9.72 20.50
C SER A 93 5.18 -10.07 21.63
N ILE A 94 4.78 -9.81 22.87
CA ILE A 94 5.55 -10.24 24.06
C ILE A 94 5.65 -11.77 24.13
N ASP A 95 4.66 -12.51 23.57
CA ASP A 95 4.69 -13.97 23.52
C ASP A 95 5.60 -14.47 22.38
N PRO A 96 6.72 -15.15 22.70
CA PRO A 96 7.62 -15.68 21.69
C PRO A 96 6.98 -16.75 20.79
N ALA A 97 5.92 -17.42 21.22
CA ALA A 97 5.21 -18.39 20.38
C ALA A 97 4.41 -17.68 19.29
N VAL A 98 3.78 -16.54 19.61
CA VAL A 98 3.08 -15.69 18.64
C VAL A 98 4.07 -15.10 17.64
N ARG A 99 5.23 -14.57 18.09
CA ARG A 99 6.26 -14.07 17.18
C ARG A 99 6.75 -15.14 16.20
N ARG A 100 6.98 -16.36 16.66
CA ARG A 100 7.37 -17.49 15.78
C ARG A 100 6.26 -17.82 14.77
N LYS A 101 5.01 -17.97 15.25
CA LYS A 101 3.85 -18.20 14.37
C LYS A 101 3.76 -17.14 13.27
N ALA A 102 3.88 -15.86 13.64
CA ALA A 102 3.83 -14.75 12.69
C ALA A 102 4.98 -14.83 11.68
N LEU A 103 6.21 -15.02 12.13
CA LEU A 103 7.38 -15.10 11.25
C LEU A 103 7.30 -16.30 10.29
N ASP A 104 6.86 -17.47 10.77
CA ASP A 104 6.70 -18.65 9.93
C ASP A 104 5.59 -18.47 8.88
N TYR A 105 4.51 -17.77 9.24
CA TYR A 105 3.47 -17.38 8.30
C TYR A 105 4.00 -16.39 7.25
N LEU A 106 4.74 -15.35 7.65
CA LEU A 106 5.35 -14.40 6.73
C LEU A 106 6.32 -15.08 5.75
N ARG A 107 7.11 -16.06 6.22
CA ARG A 107 7.96 -16.88 5.34
C ARG A 107 7.15 -17.63 4.29
N SER A 108 6.05 -18.26 4.72
CA SER A 108 5.18 -18.98 3.80
C SER A 108 4.60 -18.06 2.71
N MET A 109 4.28 -16.80 3.06
CA MET A 109 3.79 -15.81 2.09
C MET A 109 4.89 -15.31 1.15
N CYS A 110 6.14 -15.21 1.60
CA CYS A 110 7.29 -14.97 0.73
C CYS A 110 7.48 -16.13 -0.29
N GLU A 111 7.33 -17.38 0.17
CA GLU A 111 7.36 -18.55 -0.74
C GLU A 111 6.22 -18.54 -1.74
N VAL A 112 5.02 -18.13 -1.31
CA VAL A 112 3.85 -17.94 -2.19
C VAL A 112 4.13 -16.85 -3.22
N ALA A 113 4.72 -15.73 -2.81
CA ALA A 113 5.08 -14.64 -3.74
C ALA A 113 6.00 -15.14 -4.85
N LEU A 114 7.01 -15.95 -4.51
CA LEU A 114 7.87 -16.58 -5.53
C LEU A 114 7.13 -17.55 -6.46
N GLN A 115 6.14 -18.28 -5.93
CA GLN A 115 5.35 -19.22 -6.73
C GLN A 115 4.43 -18.53 -7.77
N VAL A 116 4.02 -17.29 -7.49
CA VAL A 116 3.16 -16.51 -8.40
C VAL A 116 3.93 -15.44 -9.18
N ASP A 117 5.26 -15.50 -9.20
CA ASP A 117 6.16 -14.52 -9.83
C ASP A 117 6.02 -13.09 -9.30
N CYS A 118 5.48 -12.94 -8.09
CA CYS A 118 5.37 -11.65 -7.43
C CYS A 118 6.72 -11.20 -6.88
N ARG A 119 7.02 -9.90 -6.96
CA ARG A 119 8.28 -9.33 -6.49
C ARG A 119 8.15 -8.52 -5.22
N ILE A 120 6.94 -8.20 -4.79
CA ILE A 120 6.68 -7.35 -3.63
C ILE A 120 5.87 -8.14 -2.60
N VAL A 121 6.36 -8.15 -1.37
CA VAL A 121 5.59 -8.56 -0.19
C VAL A 121 5.34 -7.31 0.62
N ASN A 122 4.08 -6.89 0.67
CA ASN A 122 3.64 -5.68 1.34
C ASN A 122 3.24 -6.01 2.78
N LEU A 123 3.97 -5.48 3.74
CA LEU A 123 3.75 -5.73 5.17
C LEU A 123 3.02 -4.55 5.82
N TRP A 124 1.71 -4.63 5.89
CA TRP A 124 0.92 -3.82 6.79
C TRP A 124 0.84 -4.51 8.15
N MET A 125 1.67 -4.05 9.10
CA MET A 125 1.81 -4.66 10.42
C MET A 125 0.84 -4.02 11.42
N ALA A 126 -0.46 -4.11 11.12
CA ALA A 126 -1.54 -3.37 11.76
C ALA A 126 -1.68 -3.65 13.27
N GLN A 127 -1.40 -4.89 13.70
CA GLN A 127 -1.51 -5.29 15.10
C GLN A 127 -0.24 -4.94 15.91
N ASP A 128 0.86 -4.59 15.24
CA ASP A 128 2.12 -4.25 15.88
C ASP A 128 2.12 -2.79 16.33
N GLY A 129 1.85 -2.59 17.60
CA GLY A 129 1.64 -1.29 18.22
C GLY A 129 1.05 -1.42 19.62
N TYR A 130 0.47 -0.35 20.15
CA TYR A 130 -0.08 -0.35 21.51
C TYR A 130 -1.31 0.58 21.62
N ASP A 131 -2.09 0.37 22.68
CA ASP A 131 -3.32 1.15 22.93
C ASP A 131 -3.22 2.01 24.17
N TYR A 132 -2.50 1.55 25.19
CA TYR A 132 -2.39 2.23 26.49
C TYR A 132 -0.95 2.52 26.85
N LEU A 133 -0.74 3.61 27.57
CA LEU A 133 0.57 3.97 28.08
C LEU A 133 1.07 2.93 29.09
N LEU A 134 2.37 2.71 29.13
CA LEU A 134 3.05 1.79 30.05
C LEU A 134 2.66 0.30 29.87
N THR A 135 2.18 -0.07 28.68
CA THR A 135 1.86 -1.48 28.35
C THR A 135 2.81 -2.09 27.34
N ALA A 136 3.69 -1.31 26.75
CA ALA A 136 4.62 -1.74 25.70
C ALA A 136 6.07 -1.39 26.08
N ASP A 137 6.98 -2.31 25.81
CA ASP A 137 8.42 -2.08 25.81
C ASP A 137 8.84 -1.67 24.39
N TYR A 138 8.82 -0.35 24.14
CA TYR A 138 9.03 0.23 22.80
C TYR A 138 10.36 -0.16 22.16
N ASP A 139 11.42 -0.27 22.97
CA ASP A 139 12.75 -0.62 22.49
C ASP A 139 12.79 -2.09 22.03
N ARG A 140 12.35 -2.97 22.91
CA ARG A 140 12.39 -4.41 22.68
C ARG A 140 11.41 -4.87 21.59
N GLU A 141 10.22 -4.28 21.54
CA GLU A 141 9.21 -4.63 20.53
C GLU A 141 9.66 -4.18 19.13
N ARG A 142 10.29 -3.00 19.01
CA ARG A 142 10.90 -2.54 17.75
C ARG A 142 12.11 -3.41 17.35
N GLU A 143 12.93 -3.85 18.29
CA GLU A 143 14.03 -4.77 18.01
C GLU A 143 13.52 -6.08 17.41
N TRP A 144 12.48 -6.70 18.01
CA TRP A 144 11.87 -7.92 17.47
C TRP A 144 11.30 -7.74 16.08
N MET A 145 10.64 -6.62 15.81
CA MET A 145 10.15 -6.29 14.47
C MET A 145 11.28 -6.18 13.46
N THR A 146 12.34 -5.43 13.82
CA THR A 146 13.52 -5.25 12.97
C THR A 146 14.20 -6.58 12.68
N GLU A 147 14.35 -7.46 13.68
CA GLU A 147 14.93 -8.80 13.51
C GLU A 147 14.09 -9.68 12.58
N ALA A 148 12.75 -9.66 12.74
CA ALA A 148 11.86 -10.43 11.89
C ALA A 148 11.91 -9.97 10.42
N ILE A 149 11.86 -8.66 10.19
CA ILE A 149 11.93 -8.07 8.84
C ILE A 149 13.30 -8.35 8.21
N ARG A 150 14.39 -8.21 8.98
CA ARG A 150 15.75 -8.54 8.53
C ARG A 150 15.88 -10.01 8.14
N ALA A 151 15.30 -10.92 8.93
CA ALA A 151 15.30 -12.35 8.63
C ALA A 151 14.63 -12.63 7.30
N LEU A 152 13.40 -12.12 7.08
CA LEU A 152 12.68 -12.26 5.81
C LEU A 152 13.48 -11.71 4.62
N ALA A 153 14.00 -10.48 4.75
CA ALA A 153 14.75 -9.85 3.68
C ALA A 153 16.04 -10.60 3.31
N SER A 154 16.68 -11.20 4.30
CA SER A 154 17.90 -11.99 4.10
C SER A 154 17.61 -13.37 3.51
N GLU A 155 16.53 -14.02 3.92
CA GLU A 155 16.08 -15.31 3.42
C GLU A 155 15.55 -15.22 1.98
N PHE A 156 14.93 -14.08 1.61
CA PHE A 156 14.31 -13.84 0.31
C PHE A 156 14.91 -12.62 -0.43
N PRO A 157 16.20 -12.65 -0.80
CA PRO A 157 16.89 -11.47 -1.34
C PRO A 157 16.37 -10.99 -2.71
N SER A 158 15.59 -11.82 -3.41
CA SER A 158 14.97 -11.46 -4.69
C SER A 158 13.63 -10.74 -4.52
N LEU A 159 13.05 -10.74 -3.32
CA LEU A 159 11.82 -10.04 -3.01
C LEU A 159 12.10 -8.66 -2.44
N LYS A 160 11.23 -7.71 -2.74
CA LYS A 160 11.12 -6.43 -2.08
C LYS A 160 10.16 -6.58 -0.89
N ILE A 161 10.63 -6.35 0.30
CA ILE A 161 9.80 -6.29 1.52
C ILE A 161 9.42 -4.83 1.71
N ALA A 162 8.17 -4.52 1.43
CA ALA A 162 7.65 -3.16 1.51
C ALA A 162 6.86 -2.99 2.82
N LEU A 163 7.27 -2.03 3.63
CA LEU A 163 6.61 -1.72 4.90
C LEU A 163 5.56 -0.66 4.64
N GLU A 164 4.31 -1.01 4.85
CA GLU A 164 3.21 -0.07 4.76
C GLU A 164 2.95 0.54 6.13
N TYR A 165 2.98 1.87 6.19
CA TYR A 165 2.74 2.59 7.44
C TYR A 165 1.30 3.07 7.56
N LYS A 166 0.80 3.09 8.79
CA LYS A 166 -0.50 3.63 9.16
C LYS A 166 -0.42 4.17 10.58
N PRO A 167 -0.85 5.41 10.87
CA PRO A 167 -0.66 6.02 12.20
C PRO A 167 -1.41 5.29 13.32
N LYS A 168 -2.56 4.74 13.00
CA LYS A 168 -3.48 4.07 13.93
C LYS A 168 -4.38 3.11 13.16
N GLU A 169 -5.13 2.27 13.89
CA GLU A 169 -6.06 1.29 13.36
C GLU A 169 -5.35 0.02 12.87
N PRO A 170 -5.74 -1.14 13.46
CA PRO A 170 -6.71 -1.29 14.56
C PRO A 170 -6.18 -0.83 15.93
N ARG A 171 -4.87 -0.65 16.09
CA ARG A 171 -4.27 -0.11 17.32
C ARG A 171 -4.36 1.40 17.37
N ASN A 172 -4.36 1.99 18.57
CA ASN A 172 -4.35 3.43 18.74
C ASN A 172 -3.01 4.07 18.31
N PHE A 173 -1.92 3.32 18.44
CA PHE A 173 -0.57 3.72 18.06
C PHE A 173 0.12 2.56 17.36
N SER A 174 0.50 2.76 16.10
CA SER A 174 1.28 1.78 15.32
C SER A 174 2.78 2.06 15.45
N TYR A 175 3.61 1.03 15.36
CA TYR A 175 5.06 1.23 15.34
C TYR A 175 5.54 1.83 14.01
N HIS A 176 4.99 1.39 12.89
CA HIS A 176 5.17 2.02 11.60
C HIS A 176 4.06 3.05 11.38
N ALA A 177 4.17 4.21 12.03
CA ALA A 177 3.10 5.19 12.08
C ALA A 177 3.16 6.22 10.94
N ARG A 178 4.36 6.55 10.47
CA ARG A 178 4.62 7.60 9.48
C ARG A 178 5.82 7.24 8.61
N MET A 179 6.00 7.96 7.52
CA MET A 179 7.12 7.75 6.60
C MET A 179 8.48 7.73 7.32
N ALA A 180 8.76 8.72 8.18
CA ALA A 180 10.04 8.84 8.86
C ALA A 180 10.34 7.62 9.76
N ASP A 181 9.35 7.17 10.53
CA ASP A 181 9.47 6.00 11.41
C ASP A 181 9.73 4.73 10.61
N THR A 182 9.05 4.60 9.47
CA THR A 182 9.11 3.42 8.61
C THR A 182 10.41 3.37 7.82
N ILE A 183 10.90 4.51 7.34
CA ILE A 183 12.24 4.60 6.72
C ILE A 183 13.34 4.25 7.73
N LEU A 184 13.23 4.74 8.96
CA LEU A 184 14.17 4.39 10.03
C LEU A 184 14.18 2.87 10.25
N ALA A 185 13.01 2.25 10.43
CA ALA A 185 12.87 0.81 10.60
C ALA A 185 13.47 0.03 9.41
N ALA A 186 13.18 0.46 8.18
CA ALA A 186 13.75 -0.15 6.98
C ALA A 186 15.29 -0.06 6.94
N GLN A 187 15.87 1.06 7.35
CA GLN A 187 17.32 1.26 7.42
C GLN A 187 17.97 0.44 8.52
N GLU A 188 17.35 0.30 9.69
CA GLU A 188 17.82 -0.49 10.82
C GLU A 188 17.94 -1.99 10.51
N THR A 189 17.18 -2.49 9.53
CA THR A 189 17.36 -3.88 9.04
C THR A 189 18.74 -4.11 8.40
N GLY A 190 19.37 -3.07 7.86
CA GLY A 190 20.60 -3.16 7.07
C GLY A 190 20.38 -3.75 5.66
N CYS A 191 19.17 -4.14 5.30
CA CYS A 191 18.85 -4.79 4.02
C CYS A 191 18.41 -3.76 2.97
N ARG A 192 18.94 -3.87 1.75
CA ARG A 192 18.55 -2.97 0.65
C ARG A 192 17.19 -3.30 0.03
N ASN A 193 16.75 -4.52 0.15
CA ASN A 193 15.45 -5.01 -0.31
C ASN A 193 14.32 -4.82 0.71
N VAL A 194 14.55 -3.99 1.75
CA VAL A 194 13.49 -3.48 2.63
C VAL A 194 13.24 -2.02 2.27
N GLY A 195 12.00 -1.68 2.00
CA GLY A 195 11.56 -0.34 1.63
C GLY A 195 10.18 -0.06 2.17
N VAL A 196 9.47 0.85 1.54
CA VAL A 196 8.16 1.30 2.01
C VAL A 196 7.10 1.18 0.93
N THR A 197 5.88 0.95 1.37
CA THR A 197 4.66 1.27 0.65
C THR A 197 4.12 2.58 1.20
N ILE A 198 3.82 3.51 0.31
CA ILE A 198 3.06 4.72 0.67
C ILE A 198 1.61 4.46 0.33
N ASP A 199 0.76 4.44 1.34
CA ASP A 199 -0.67 4.60 1.17
C ASP A 199 -1.03 6.08 1.35
N THR A 200 -1.74 6.64 0.35
CA THR A 200 -2.06 8.07 0.33
C THR A 200 -2.99 8.46 1.46
N GLY A 201 -3.99 7.63 1.76
CA GLY A 201 -4.91 7.86 2.86
C GLY A 201 -4.23 7.78 4.22
N HIS A 202 -3.35 6.80 4.41
CA HIS A 202 -2.55 6.69 5.64
C HIS A 202 -1.66 7.92 5.85
N GLY A 203 -1.05 8.44 4.78
CA GLY A 203 -0.29 9.68 4.81
C GLY A 203 -1.15 10.87 5.22
N PHE A 204 -2.36 11.01 4.66
CA PHE A 204 -3.29 12.08 5.01
C PHE A 204 -3.73 12.01 6.47
N VAL A 205 -4.09 10.82 6.97
CA VAL A 205 -4.40 10.60 8.40
C VAL A 205 -3.20 10.91 9.28
N GLY A 206 -1.98 10.66 8.80
CA GLY A 206 -0.72 11.00 9.46
C GLY A 206 -0.39 12.49 9.47
N GLY A 207 -1.13 13.30 8.71
CA GLY A 207 -0.87 14.72 8.52
C GLY A 207 0.38 15.00 7.69
N GLU A 208 0.75 14.07 6.81
CA GLU A 208 1.92 14.18 5.95
C GLU A 208 1.60 14.88 4.62
N ASN A 209 2.60 15.57 4.05
CA ASN A 209 2.61 15.84 2.63
C ASN A 209 3.16 14.59 1.91
N VAL A 210 2.28 13.83 1.27
CA VAL A 210 2.66 12.56 0.64
C VAL A 210 3.69 12.75 -0.48
N ALA A 211 3.69 13.89 -1.16
CA ALA A 211 4.69 14.20 -2.17
C ALA A 211 6.10 14.37 -1.56
N GLU A 212 6.21 14.96 -0.36
CA GLU A 212 7.45 15.01 0.39
C GLU A 212 7.88 13.61 0.85
N SER A 213 6.94 12.76 1.27
CA SER A 213 7.20 11.37 1.66
C SER A 213 7.82 10.57 0.50
N ILE A 214 7.38 10.77 -0.74
CA ILE A 214 7.99 10.18 -1.95
C ILE A 214 9.46 10.59 -2.06
N VAL A 215 9.76 11.88 -1.86
CA VAL A 215 11.14 12.39 -1.91
C VAL A 215 12.00 11.81 -0.79
N LEU A 216 11.45 11.67 0.43
CA LEU A 216 12.16 11.06 1.55
C LEU A 216 12.54 9.61 1.25
N ALA A 217 11.63 8.81 0.70
CA ALA A 217 11.91 7.44 0.30
C ALA A 217 13.01 7.36 -0.78
N LYS A 218 13.00 8.26 -1.76
CA LYS A 218 14.07 8.39 -2.76
C LYS A 218 15.41 8.71 -2.12
N ARG A 219 15.46 9.69 -1.22
CA ARG A 219 16.68 10.11 -0.52
C ARG A 219 17.22 9.06 0.43
N ALA A 220 16.34 8.19 0.96
CA ALA A 220 16.72 7.07 1.82
C ALA A 220 17.38 5.89 1.07
N GLY A 221 17.62 6.03 -0.24
CA GLY A 221 18.26 5.03 -1.11
C GLY A 221 17.29 4.27 -1.99
N ASP A 222 16.37 4.98 -2.65
CA ASP A 222 15.34 4.42 -3.55
C ASP A 222 14.47 3.36 -2.86
N ARG A 223 13.92 3.71 -1.69
CA ARG A 223 13.15 2.77 -0.87
C ARG A 223 11.65 2.82 -1.08
N LEU A 224 11.14 3.59 -2.04
CA LEU A 224 9.72 3.53 -2.44
C LEU A 224 9.52 2.30 -3.34
N PHE A 225 8.88 1.26 -2.81
CA PHE A 225 8.69 0.01 -3.53
C PHE A 225 7.28 -0.16 -4.07
N HIS A 226 6.29 0.48 -3.42
CA HIS A 226 4.89 0.36 -3.79
C HIS A 226 4.09 1.60 -3.42
N MET A 227 2.94 1.79 -4.08
CA MET A 227 2.02 2.91 -3.82
C MET A 227 0.59 2.39 -3.77
N HIS A 228 -0.13 2.76 -2.72
CA HIS A 228 -1.57 2.61 -2.59
C HIS A 228 -2.27 3.96 -2.72
N PHE A 229 -3.38 3.98 -3.44
CA PHE A 229 -4.15 5.18 -3.72
C PHE A 229 -5.59 5.03 -3.25
N ASN A 230 -6.00 5.89 -2.37
CA ASN A 230 -7.34 6.14 -1.89
C ASN A 230 -7.42 7.57 -1.36
N ASP A 231 -8.57 8.04 -0.92
CA ASP A 231 -8.73 9.37 -0.34
C ASP A 231 -9.53 9.30 0.96
N ASN A 232 -9.41 10.32 1.81
CA ASN A 232 -10.15 10.45 3.05
C ASN A 232 -10.21 11.90 3.54
N HIS A 233 -10.91 12.13 4.65
CA HIS A 233 -11.03 13.45 5.26
C HIS A 233 -9.91 13.80 6.28
N GLY A 234 -8.83 13.04 6.33
CA GLY A 234 -7.65 13.29 7.18
C GLY A 234 -7.79 12.90 8.66
N CYS A 235 -8.90 12.32 9.07
CA CYS A 235 -9.11 11.90 10.47
C CYS A 235 -9.40 10.41 10.65
N TRP A 236 -9.82 9.75 9.60
CA TRP A 236 -10.11 8.33 9.52
C TRP A 236 -9.64 7.80 8.16
N ASP A 237 -9.41 6.51 8.08
CA ASP A 237 -9.12 5.85 6.82
C ASP A 237 -10.44 5.48 6.15
N ASP A 238 -10.92 6.39 5.32
CA ASP A 238 -12.23 6.29 4.69
C ASP A 238 -12.21 5.45 3.41
N ASP A 239 -11.04 5.13 2.88
CA ASP A 239 -10.81 4.35 1.65
C ASP A 239 -11.65 4.82 0.46
N MET A 240 -11.77 6.14 0.30
CA MET A 240 -12.64 6.77 -0.69
C MET A 240 -12.03 6.72 -2.10
N ILE A 241 -12.87 7.02 -3.08
CA ILE A 241 -12.45 7.26 -4.46
C ILE A 241 -11.38 8.34 -4.49
N VAL A 242 -10.30 8.09 -5.19
CA VAL A 242 -9.18 9.02 -5.39
C VAL A 242 -9.70 10.39 -5.84
N SER A 243 -9.16 11.45 -5.26
CA SER A 243 -9.55 12.83 -5.60
C SER A 243 -10.91 13.29 -5.04
N SER A 244 -11.52 12.53 -4.14
CA SER A 244 -12.77 12.95 -3.49
C SER A 244 -12.59 14.18 -2.60
N VAL A 245 -11.38 14.36 -2.02
CA VAL A 245 -11.06 15.44 -1.08
C VAL A 245 -9.78 16.19 -1.50
N HIS A 246 -8.70 15.48 -1.85
CA HIS A 246 -7.35 16.04 -2.00
C HIS A 246 -6.90 16.24 -3.45
N MET A 247 -7.78 16.77 -4.33
CA MET A 247 -7.54 16.89 -5.77
C MET A 247 -6.18 17.50 -6.15
N THR A 248 -5.78 18.61 -5.56
CA THR A 248 -4.53 19.30 -5.89
C THR A 248 -3.29 18.56 -5.39
N THR A 249 -3.43 17.85 -4.29
CA THR A 249 -2.35 17.06 -3.69
C THR A 249 -1.94 15.90 -4.60
N TYR A 250 -2.88 15.29 -5.31
CA TYR A 250 -2.57 14.23 -6.29
C TYR A 250 -1.76 14.73 -7.48
N ILE A 251 -1.96 15.97 -7.93
CA ILE A 251 -1.13 16.56 -9.00
C ILE A 251 0.33 16.69 -8.51
N GLU A 252 0.53 17.15 -7.28
CA GLU A 252 1.86 17.25 -6.68
C GLU A 252 2.51 15.87 -6.53
N MET A 253 1.76 14.89 -6.00
CA MET A 253 2.25 13.52 -5.87
C MET A 253 2.69 12.92 -7.21
N MET A 254 1.86 13.02 -8.26
CA MET A 254 2.17 12.50 -9.58
C MET A 254 3.39 13.18 -10.19
N PHE A 255 3.57 14.49 -9.97
CA PHE A 255 4.78 15.21 -10.37
C PHE A 255 6.02 14.64 -9.68
N TRP A 256 5.98 14.40 -8.35
CA TRP A 256 7.14 13.89 -7.63
C TRP A 256 7.40 12.42 -7.89
N LEU A 257 6.39 11.59 -8.14
CA LEU A 257 6.58 10.20 -8.61
C LEU A 257 7.36 10.20 -9.93
N ARG A 258 6.95 11.03 -10.89
CA ARG A 258 7.66 11.18 -12.15
C ARG A 258 9.07 11.72 -11.97
N LYS A 259 9.25 12.78 -11.18
CA LYS A 259 10.54 13.43 -10.94
C LYS A 259 11.54 12.53 -10.23
N THR A 260 11.10 11.70 -9.33
CA THR A 260 11.94 10.72 -8.61
C THR A 260 12.22 9.46 -9.44
N GLY A 261 11.51 9.28 -10.55
CA GLY A 261 11.67 8.13 -11.44
C GLY A 261 11.05 6.85 -10.87
N TYR A 262 9.95 6.98 -10.12
CA TYR A 262 9.19 5.80 -9.68
C TYR A 262 8.62 5.05 -10.88
N ASP A 263 8.85 3.75 -10.94
CA ASP A 263 8.45 2.83 -12.02
C ASP A 263 7.66 1.62 -11.52
N GLY A 264 7.21 1.68 -10.26
CA GLY A 264 6.41 0.63 -9.61
C GLY A 264 4.92 0.71 -9.96
N TRP A 265 4.14 -0.05 -9.23
CA TRP A 265 2.70 -0.11 -9.38
C TRP A 265 2.01 1.13 -8.78
N LEU A 266 0.97 1.61 -9.45
CA LEU A 266 -0.01 2.54 -8.94
C LEU A 266 -1.26 1.73 -8.61
N SER A 267 -1.43 1.36 -7.36
CA SER A 267 -2.44 0.40 -6.92
C SER A 267 -3.60 1.09 -6.22
N MET A 268 -4.82 0.74 -6.58
CA MET A 268 -5.99 1.24 -5.86
C MET A 268 -6.22 0.38 -4.63
N ASP A 269 -6.21 1.03 -3.47
CA ASP A 269 -6.55 0.47 -2.17
C ASP A 269 -7.72 1.24 -1.59
N GLN A 270 -8.92 0.87 -1.99
CA GLN A 270 -10.14 1.53 -1.57
C GLN A 270 -11.25 0.51 -1.29
N TYR A 271 -12.10 0.80 -0.31
CA TYR A 271 -13.18 -0.11 0.08
C TYR A 271 -14.53 0.58 -0.07
N PRO A 272 -15.14 0.54 -1.27
CA PRO A 272 -16.42 1.17 -1.54
C PRO A 272 -17.56 0.37 -0.89
N TYR A 273 -17.73 0.51 0.41
CA TYR A 273 -18.66 -0.28 1.22
C TYR A 273 -20.10 -0.26 0.68
N ARG A 274 -20.54 0.86 0.15
CA ARG A 274 -21.94 1.08 -0.26
C ARG A 274 -22.09 1.33 -1.76
N GLU A 275 -21.05 1.81 -2.43
CA GLU A 275 -21.00 2.16 -3.84
C GLU A 275 -20.80 0.91 -4.71
N ASP A 276 -21.02 1.04 -6.01
CA ASP A 276 -20.58 0.05 -7.00
C ASP A 276 -19.05 -0.01 -7.02
N ALA A 277 -18.49 -1.18 -6.68
CA ALA A 277 -17.04 -1.33 -6.53
C ALA A 277 -16.29 -1.12 -7.85
N ILE A 278 -16.83 -1.64 -8.96
CA ILE A 278 -16.20 -1.51 -10.28
C ILE A 278 -16.20 -0.05 -10.71
N GLY A 279 -17.31 0.65 -10.54
CA GLY A 279 -17.45 2.06 -10.86
C GLY A 279 -16.51 2.92 -10.01
N ALA A 280 -16.45 2.69 -8.70
CA ALA A 280 -15.61 3.45 -7.78
C ALA A 280 -14.12 3.31 -8.09
N ILE A 281 -13.65 2.09 -8.36
CA ILE A 281 -12.26 1.84 -8.73
C ILE A 281 -11.95 2.41 -10.12
N SER A 282 -12.85 2.25 -11.08
CA SER A 282 -12.68 2.81 -12.43
C SER A 282 -12.58 4.33 -12.41
N GLU A 283 -13.33 5.00 -11.55
CA GLU A 283 -13.26 6.45 -11.36
C GLU A 283 -11.90 6.86 -10.76
N SER A 284 -11.39 6.13 -9.77
CA SER A 284 -10.06 6.37 -9.21
C SER A 284 -8.96 6.24 -10.27
N LEU A 285 -8.99 5.20 -11.07
CA LEU A 285 -8.06 4.99 -12.18
C LEU A 285 -8.17 6.12 -13.22
N HIS A 286 -9.39 6.61 -13.49
CA HIS A 286 -9.61 7.74 -14.38
C HIS A 286 -8.92 9.01 -13.86
N TRP A 287 -9.07 9.31 -12.56
CA TRP A 287 -8.42 10.47 -11.96
C TRP A 287 -6.90 10.37 -11.97
N ILE A 288 -6.32 9.22 -11.62
CA ILE A 288 -4.87 9.02 -11.68
C ILE A 288 -4.34 9.27 -13.09
N LYS A 289 -4.96 8.67 -14.12
CA LYS A 289 -4.57 8.89 -15.53
C LYS A 289 -4.68 10.36 -15.96
N LYS A 290 -5.71 11.05 -15.48
CA LYS A 290 -5.88 12.48 -15.74
C LYS A 290 -4.75 13.30 -15.13
N TYR A 291 -4.34 13.00 -13.91
CA TYR A 291 -3.22 13.67 -13.27
C TYR A 291 -1.88 13.38 -13.95
N GLU A 292 -1.66 12.15 -14.41
CA GLU A 292 -0.51 11.82 -15.25
C GLU A 292 -0.46 12.69 -16.49
N THR A 293 -1.58 12.80 -17.19
CA THR A 293 -1.68 13.65 -18.39
C THR A 293 -1.38 15.11 -18.07
N ILE A 294 -1.96 15.66 -17.00
CA ILE A 294 -1.71 17.04 -16.55
C ILE A 294 -0.22 17.25 -16.26
N VAL A 295 0.38 16.32 -15.52
CA VAL A 295 1.80 16.41 -15.17
C VAL A 295 2.68 16.26 -16.41
N ASP A 296 2.35 15.37 -17.35
CA ASP A 296 3.11 15.19 -18.59
C ASP A 296 3.09 16.42 -19.46
N GLU A 297 1.92 17.05 -19.63
CA GLU A 297 1.76 18.26 -20.44
C GLU A 297 2.37 19.51 -19.80
N ARG A 298 2.47 19.57 -18.47
CA ARG A 298 2.87 20.74 -17.70
C ARG A 298 4.18 20.57 -16.92
N TYR A 299 4.92 19.49 -17.16
CA TYR A 299 6.09 19.13 -16.35
C TYR A 299 7.09 20.28 -16.20
N ASP A 300 7.54 20.85 -17.31
CA ASP A 300 8.55 21.92 -17.34
C ASP A 300 8.02 23.21 -16.69
N GLU A 301 6.72 23.50 -16.84
CA GLU A 301 6.07 24.64 -16.20
C GLU A 301 6.03 24.48 -14.68
N ILE A 302 5.62 23.28 -14.19
CA ILE A 302 5.60 22.97 -12.77
C ILE A 302 7.02 23.07 -12.18
N GLU A 303 8.01 22.49 -12.85
CA GLU A 303 9.40 22.53 -12.39
C GLU A 303 9.94 23.97 -12.32
N ARG A 304 9.63 24.80 -13.33
CA ARG A 304 9.99 26.21 -13.33
C ARG A 304 9.34 27.00 -12.18
N LEU A 305 8.06 26.77 -11.91
CA LEU A 305 7.33 27.43 -10.83
C LEU A 305 7.87 27.04 -9.45
N ILE A 306 8.18 25.76 -9.25
CA ILE A 306 8.86 25.29 -8.02
C ILE A 306 10.21 26.00 -7.86
N GLY A 307 11.00 26.10 -8.93
CA GLY A 307 12.29 26.80 -8.92
C GLY A 307 12.20 28.29 -8.60
N LEU A 308 11.05 28.90 -8.86
CA LEU A 308 10.74 30.31 -8.55
C LEU A 308 10.00 30.47 -7.22
N ASN A 309 9.73 29.39 -6.49
CA ASN A 309 8.93 29.37 -5.27
C ASN A 309 7.52 29.97 -5.44
N LEU A 310 6.89 29.67 -6.59
CA LEU A 310 5.54 30.10 -6.95
C LEU A 310 4.54 28.96 -6.71
N SER A 311 3.32 29.31 -6.28
CA SER A 311 2.27 28.32 -5.99
C SER A 311 1.51 27.85 -7.23
N LEU A 312 0.74 26.77 -7.09
CA LEU A 312 -0.15 26.19 -8.11
C LEU A 312 -1.11 27.17 -8.76
N ILE A 313 -1.48 28.27 -8.10
CA ILE A 313 -2.35 29.30 -8.66
C ILE A 313 -1.78 29.89 -9.97
N HIS A 314 -0.47 29.87 -10.12
CA HIS A 314 0.22 30.34 -11.33
C HIS A 314 0.23 29.30 -12.45
N ILE A 315 -0.16 28.07 -12.19
CA ILE A 315 -0.29 27.00 -13.20
C ILE A 315 -1.65 27.08 -13.88
N SER A 316 -2.69 27.50 -13.15
CA SER A 316 -4.07 27.58 -13.65
C SER A 316 -4.39 28.91 -14.35
N GLU A 317 -3.59 29.97 -14.15
CA GLU A 317 -3.74 31.21 -14.86
C GLU A 317 -2.81 31.26 -16.08
N PRO A 318 -3.33 31.36 -17.31
CA PRO A 318 -2.48 31.76 -18.44
C PRO A 318 -1.92 33.14 -18.14
N THR A 319 -0.61 33.22 -18.04
CA THR A 319 0.16 34.47 -17.83
C THR A 319 -0.48 35.66 -18.51
N ARG A 320 -1.17 36.50 -17.72
CA ARG A 320 -1.36 37.90 -18.13
C ARG A 320 0.00 38.57 -17.96
N GLN A 321 0.76 38.65 -19.06
CA GLN A 321 1.78 39.65 -19.24
C GLN A 321 1.12 40.97 -19.68
#